data_798cb13dff6b5ff44fa96523c24e36f7
#
_entry.id   798cb13dff6b5ff44fa96523c24e36f7
#
_cell.length_a   1.000
_cell.length_b   1.000
_cell.length_c   1.000
_cell.angle_alpha   90.00
_cell.angle_beta   90.00
_cell.angle_gamma   90.00
#
_symmetry.space_group_name_H-M   'P 1'
#
loop_
_entity.id
_entity.type
_entity.pdbx_description
1 polymer ?
#
loop_
_entity_poly.entity_id
_entity_poly.type
_entity_poly.pdbx_seq_one_letter_code
_entity_poly.pdbx_strand_id
1 'polypeptide(L)'
;MMISMTREEKHLKTFITISAIAYFAVGCAFVIAPEMIFNAINAFSRIIMPNLEEIPISVEKFWLSMTFSMMMTITALSYIAQHNVRKNKGYIIPLLISKSASALSALCFFIFSDRYFAYIVIFLVDGSIFWITLFFYLRANKAFFESQTFYLKKKTVAPKSTGPTIVAAFKGEDKFDLLDKVLEATRFFEILEKRFKASGKSKNDFSVVIKPNFMYMHSKKDISTHTDPELVEALVNKIAFKGFRNISLVEAQSTLGNYYINREVVKVAQYIGYSTNKNYRIVDLTEEMVLFEYGGRLGSHFVGPTWRDADFRISFAKNKTHVFCHYTLTLKNIYGTLPMQNKLKEYHSKREYDWPTIETLKHFPVHFGLIDGYYSADGQFGVIVDPKPNLTKTLIGGENLIAVDWVGAKKMGLDPDNPKI
;
A
#
# COMPACT_ATOMS: atom_id res chain seq x y z
N MET A 1 -9.31 12.26 -5.43
CA MET A 1 -9.43 13.42 -4.53
C MET A 1 -8.39 13.26 -3.42
N MET A 2 -7.34 14.09 -3.40
CA MET A 2 -6.36 14.04 -2.31
C MET A 2 -7.08 14.37 -1.01
N ILE A 3 -7.10 13.45 -0.05
CA ILE A 3 -7.63 13.71 1.29
C ILE A 3 -6.81 14.85 1.87
N SER A 4 -7.45 15.99 2.18
CA SER A 4 -6.79 17.14 2.80
C SER A 4 -6.13 16.70 4.11
N MET A 5 -4.97 17.28 4.42
CA MET A 5 -4.27 17.01 5.68
C MET A 5 -5.19 17.35 6.86
N THR A 6 -5.24 16.47 7.86
CA THR A 6 -5.94 16.76 9.11
C THR A 6 -5.28 17.95 9.85
N ARG A 7 -6.01 18.54 10.81
CA ARG A 7 -5.47 19.64 11.64
C ARG A 7 -4.21 19.19 12.39
N GLU A 8 -4.23 17.98 12.90
CA GLU A 8 -3.13 17.39 13.68
C GLU A 8 -1.90 17.13 12.79
N GLU A 9 -2.11 16.67 11.56
CA GLU A 9 -1.02 16.51 10.58
C GLU A 9 -0.41 17.85 10.19
N LYS A 10 -1.22 18.91 10.08
CA LYS A 10 -0.72 20.28 9.84
C LYS A 10 0.13 20.76 11.01
N HIS A 11 -0.32 20.53 12.26
CA HIS A 11 0.45 20.89 13.44
C HIS A 11 1.79 20.16 13.51
N LEU A 12 1.79 18.83 13.26
CA LEU A 12 3.03 18.05 13.19
C LEU A 12 3.96 18.57 12.08
N LYS A 13 3.45 18.84 10.89
CA LYS A 13 4.22 19.43 9.79
C LYS A 13 4.85 20.75 10.20
N THR A 14 4.06 21.66 10.75
CA THR A 14 4.55 22.99 11.17
C THR A 14 5.64 22.86 12.23
N PHE A 15 5.44 22.02 13.24
CA PHE A 15 6.43 21.80 14.28
C PHE A 15 7.75 21.24 13.73
N ILE A 16 7.69 20.23 12.85
CA ILE A 16 8.88 19.65 12.23
C ILE A 16 9.59 20.67 11.33
N THR A 17 8.84 21.53 10.63
CA THR A 17 9.42 22.60 9.81
C THR A 17 10.20 23.61 10.65
N ILE A 18 9.61 24.05 11.76
CA ILE A 18 10.28 24.98 12.72
C ILE A 18 11.51 24.30 13.32
N SER A 19 11.39 23.03 13.70
CA SER A 19 12.51 22.25 14.26
C SER A 19 13.66 22.11 13.24
N ALA A 20 13.38 21.89 11.95
CA ALA A 20 14.40 21.81 10.90
C ALA A 20 15.20 23.11 10.80
N ILE A 21 14.50 24.26 10.82
CA ILE A 21 15.14 25.59 10.78
C ILE A 21 15.99 25.79 12.03
N ALA A 22 15.48 25.47 13.22
CA ALA A 22 16.20 25.58 14.47
C ALA A 22 17.45 24.69 14.51
N TYR A 23 17.37 23.44 14.09
CA TYR A 23 18.51 22.52 14.02
C TYR A 23 19.60 23.03 13.08
N PHE A 24 19.20 23.54 11.91
CA PHE A 24 20.13 24.16 10.99
C PHE A 24 20.85 25.36 11.61
N ALA A 25 20.08 26.29 12.19
CA ALA A 25 20.62 27.50 12.79
C ALA A 25 21.57 27.20 13.96
N VAL A 26 21.18 26.28 14.85
CA VAL A 26 22.02 25.84 15.99
C VAL A 26 23.27 25.14 15.50
N GLY A 27 23.17 24.28 14.50
CA GLY A 27 24.32 23.61 13.88
C GLY A 27 25.34 24.63 13.33
N CYS A 28 24.88 25.62 12.56
CA CYS A 28 25.71 26.69 12.07
C CYS A 28 26.34 27.53 13.19
N ALA A 29 25.58 27.84 14.24
CA ALA A 29 26.06 28.62 15.38
C ALA A 29 27.22 27.91 16.11
N PHE A 30 27.14 26.59 16.28
CA PHE A 30 28.23 25.79 16.87
C PHE A 30 29.51 25.78 16.03
N VAL A 31 29.45 25.99 14.71
CA VAL A 31 30.64 26.08 13.88
C VAL A 31 31.20 27.52 13.84
N ILE A 32 30.30 28.52 13.75
CA ILE A 32 30.70 29.92 13.53
C ILE A 32 31.15 30.60 14.83
N ALA A 33 30.42 30.36 15.94
CA ALA A 33 30.61 31.06 17.19
C ALA A 33 30.44 30.17 18.43
N PRO A 34 31.18 29.03 18.56
CA PRO A 34 31.02 28.10 19.65
C PRO A 34 31.26 28.72 21.02
N GLU A 35 32.27 29.59 21.11
CA GLU A 35 32.63 30.27 22.36
C GLU A 35 31.52 31.19 22.87
N MET A 36 30.78 31.85 21.97
CA MET A 36 29.64 32.69 22.39
C MET A 36 28.54 31.84 23.02
N ILE A 37 28.30 30.64 22.48
CA ILE A 37 27.28 29.74 23.02
C ILE A 37 27.65 29.26 24.43
N PHE A 38 28.88 28.77 24.60
CA PHE A 38 29.36 28.29 25.91
C PHE A 38 29.41 29.44 26.94
N ASN A 39 29.90 30.63 26.57
CA ASN A 39 29.90 31.78 27.39
C ASN A 39 28.47 32.23 27.80
N ALA A 40 27.53 32.20 26.88
CA ALA A 40 26.14 32.50 27.21
C ALA A 40 25.54 31.48 28.21
N ILE A 41 25.78 30.18 28.02
CA ILE A 41 25.33 29.13 28.95
C ILE A 41 25.95 29.34 30.34
N ASN A 42 27.25 29.64 30.43
CA ASN A 42 27.95 29.89 31.69
C ASN A 42 27.45 31.17 32.37
N ALA A 43 27.18 32.23 31.58
CA ALA A 43 26.56 33.44 32.14
C ALA A 43 25.17 33.20 32.76
N PHE A 44 24.35 32.39 32.08
CA PHE A 44 23.06 31.96 32.64
C PHE A 44 23.22 31.07 33.86
N SER A 45 24.21 30.15 33.85
CA SER A 45 24.52 29.33 35.05
C SER A 45 24.81 30.17 36.27
N ARG A 46 25.64 31.20 36.14
CA ARG A 46 25.98 32.12 37.27
C ARG A 46 24.78 32.80 37.88
N ILE A 47 23.76 33.08 37.07
CA ILE A 47 22.54 33.75 37.55
C ILE A 47 21.57 32.75 38.20
N ILE A 48 21.35 31.58 37.59
CA ILE A 48 20.29 30.66 37.99
C ILE A 48 20.79 29.62 38.99
N MET A 49 22.01 29.12 38.82
CA MET A 49 22.60 28.04 39.64
C MET A 49 24.09 28.33 39.91
N PRO A 50 24.44 29.33 40.71
CA PRO A 50 25.81 29.79 40.89
C PRO A 50 26.74 28.74 41.52
N ASN A 51 26.19 27.67 42.07
CA ASN A 51 26.93 26.58 42.71
C ASN A 51 27.36 25.47 41.73
N LEU A 52 26.98 25.58 40.47
CA LEU A 52 27.38 24.62 39.44
C LEU A 52 28.67 25.05 38.76
N GLU A 53 29.43 24.07 38.28
CA GLU A 53 30.65 24.30 37.57
C GLU A 53 30.37 24.89 36.14
N GLU A 54 31.28 25.75 35.71
CA GLU A 54 31.21 26.32 34.35
C GLU A 54 31.74 25.30 33.35
N ILE A 55 31.03 25.15 32.23
CA ILE A 55 31.53 24.30 31.13
C ILE A 55 32.82 24.91 30.55
N PRO A 56 33.90 24.12 30.44
CA PRO A 56 35.15 24.62 29.85
C PRO A 56 34.98 24.94 28.37
N ILE A 57 35.56 26.05 27.92
CA ILE A 57 35.58 26.38 26.51
C ILE A 57 36.53 25.40 25.82
N SER A 58 35.97 24.58 24.92
CA SER A 58 36.74 23.56 24.21
C SER A 58 37.75 24.19 23.24
N VAL A 59 38.99 23.85 23.40
CA VAL A 59 40.07 24.24 22.47
C VAL A 59 40.04 23.35 21.21
N GLU A 60 39.56 22.12 21.34
CA GLU A 60 39.49 21.15 20.24
C GLU A 60 38.19 21.30 19.41
N LYS A 61 38.39 21.50 18.11
CA LYS A 61 37.29 21.69 17.15
C LYS A 61 36.71 20.36 16.59
N PHE A 62 37.32 19.23 16.91
CA PHE A 62 36.90 17.91 16.40
C PHE A 62 35.46 17.58 16.79
N TRP A 63 35.06 17.73 18.04
CA TRP A 63 33.72 17.45 18.51
C TRP A 63 32.67 18.41 17.92
N LEU A 64 33.07 19.65 17.59
CA LEU A 64 32.20 20.59 16.90
C LEU A 64 31.85 20.14 15.49
N SER A 65 32.80 19.52 14.78
CA SER A 65 32.54 18.92 13.46
C SER A 65 31.53 17.80 13.54
N MET A 66 31.63 16.90 14.54
CA MET A 66 30.65 15.84 14.78
C MET A 66 29.28 16.41 15.13
N THR A 67 29.22 17.39 16.02
CA THR A 67 27.97 18.08 16.39
C THR A 67 27.30 18.69 15.17
N PHE A 68 28.06 19.39 14.31
CA PHE A 68 27.54 19.96 13.07
C PHE A 68 26.98 18.87 12.15
N SER A 69 27.71 17.79 11.93
CA SER A 69 27.27 16.67 11.10
C SER A 69 25.96 16.06 11.60
N MET A 70 25.84 15.84 12.92
CA MET A 70 24.61 15.36 13.53
C MET A 70 23.45 16.35 13.37
N MET A 71 23.70 17.65 13.57
CA MET A 71 22.67 18.68 13.38
C MET A 71 22.20 18.75 11.92
N MET A 72 23.11 18.63 10.95
CA MET A 72 22.74 18.57 9.52
C MET A 72 21.93 17.31 9.20
N THR A 73 22.27 16.18 9.79
CA THR A 73 21.52 14.92 9.60
C THR A 73 20.09 15.04 10.11
N ILE A 74 19.86 15.53 11.34
CA ILE A 74 18.50 15.72 11.87
C ILE A 74 17.72 16.81 11.13
N THR A 75 18.42 17.84 10.61
CA THR A 75 17.82 18.84 9.72
C THR A 75 17.30 18.20 8.44
N ALA A 76 18.12 17.38 7.79
CA ALA A 76 17.75 16.69 6.56
C ALA A 76 16.56 15.72 6.77
N LEU A 77 16.58 14.94 7.85
CA LEU A 77 15.47 14.04 8.22
C LEU A 77 14.16 14.83 8.46
N SER A 78 14.24 15.96 9.16
CA SER A 78 13.11 16.85 9.39
C SER A 78 12.59 17.46 8.08
N TYR A 79 13.47 17.88 7.21
CA TYR A 79 13.13 18.41 5.89
C TYR A 79 12.41 17.37 5.01
N ILE A 80 12.88 16.13 5.00
CA ILE A 80 12.21 15.04 4.27
C ILE A 80 10.84 14.73 4.87
N ALA A 81 10.75 14.66 6.21
CA ALA A 81 9.50 14.33 6.90
C ALA A 81 8.39 15.36 6.62
N GLN A 82 8.71 16.67 6.56
CA GLN A 82 7.72 17.73 6.36
C GLN A 82 7.08 17.75 4.97
N HIS A 83 7.77 17.26 3.93
CA HIS A 83 7.24 17.29 2.56
C HIS A 83 5.97 16.47 2.40
N ASN A 84 5.93 15.30 3.03
CA ASN A 84 4.72 14.48 3.09
C ASN A 84 4.69 13.69 4.40
N VAL A 85 4.07 14.27 5.43
CA VAL A 85 4.04 13.71 6.78
C VAL A 85 3.42 12.31 6.83
N ARG A 86 2.47 11.99 5.93
CA ARG A 86 1.86 10.65 5.85
C ARG A 86 2.84 9.61 5.31
N LYS A 87 3.49 9.92 4.20
CA LYS A 87 4.42 9.00 3.52
C LYS A 87 5.74 8.91 4.28
N ASN A 88 6.21 10.03 4.79
CA ASN A 88 7.55 10.19 5.35
C ASN A 88 7.59 10.11 6.89
N LYS A 89 6.51 9.68 7.54
CA LYS A 89 6.44 9.60 9.02
C LYS A 89 7.53 8.72 9.65
N GLY A 90 8.07 7.76 8.92
CA GLY A 90 9.18 6.91 9.36
C GLY A 90 10.45 7.70 9.69
N TYR A 91 10.70 8.84 9.02
CA TYR A 91 11.85 9.70 9.28
C TYR A 91 11.76 10.48 10.60
N ILE A 92 10.58 10.49 11.26
CA ILE A 92 10.40 11.11 12.59
C ILE A 92 10.96 10.20 13.70
N ILE A 93 11.00 8.89 13.49
CA ILE A 93 11.52 7.93 14.48
C ILE A 93 12.99 8.18 14.80
N PRO A 94 13.92 8.32 13.82
CA PRO A 94 15.31 8.70 14.10
C PRO A 94 15.44 10.04 14.83
N LEU A 95 14.57 11.03 14.55
CA LEU A 95 14.56 12.31 15.29
C LEU A 95 14.23 12.09 16.76
N LEU A 96 13.21 11.29 17.06
CA LEU A 96 12.84 10.93 18.45
C LEU A 96 13.98 10.21 19.16
N ILE A 97 14.62 9.23 18.49
CA ILE A 97 15.77 8.50 19.05
C ILE A 97 16.92 9.46 19.35
N SER A 98 17.26 10.35 18.41
CA SER A 98 18.34 11.33 18.61
C SER A 98 18.09 12.23 19.82
N LYS A 99 16.87 12.76 19.96
CA LYS A 99 16.53 13.69 21.06
C LYS A 99 16.43 12.98 22.42
N SER A 100 15.91 11.77 22.45
CA SER A 100 15.91 10.98 23.71
C SER A 100 17.32 10.59 24.14
N ALA A 101 18.17 10.16 23.19
CA ALA A 101 19.55 9.79 23.50
C ALA A 101 20.35 10.99 24.03
N SER A 102 20.21 12.16 23.38
CA SER A 102 20.88 13.39 23.82
C SER A 102 20.42 13.81 25.22
N ALA A 103 19.12 13.84 25.46
CA ALA A 103 18.58 14.19 26.80
C ALA A 103 19.04 13.23 27.89
N LEU A 104 18.95 11.91 27.65
CA LEU A 104 19.35 10.90 28.62
C LEU A 104 20.86 10.92 28.90
N SER A 105 21.69 11.06 27.87
CA SER A 105 23.15 11.15 28.06
C SER A 105 23.54 12.39 28.87
N ALA A 106 22.92 13.55 28.58
CA ALA A 106 23.16 14.76 29.36
C ALA A 106 22.77 14.57 30.84
N LEU A 107 21.65 13.94 31.13
CA LEU A 107 21.25 13.62 32.50
C LEU A 107 22.24 12.67 33.17
N CYS A 108 22.71 11.63 32.47
CA CYS A 108 23.71 10.71 33.00
C CYS A 108 25.03 11.42 33.30
N PHE A 109 25.53 12.28 32.41
CA PHE A 109 26.75 13.04 32.67
C PHE A 109 26.59 13.99 33.85
N PHE A 110 25.44 14.65 34.00
CA PHE A 110 25.17 15.50 35.16
C PHE A 110 25.18 14.73 36.48
N ILE A 111 24.68 13.47 36.48
CA ILE A 111 24.60 12.65 37.72
C ILE A 111 25.92 11.98 38.05
N PHE A 112 26.62 11.44 37.03
CA PHE A 112 27.75 10.52 37.22
C PHE A 112 29.11 11.11 36.85
N SER A 113 29.18 12.29 36.26
CA SER A 113 30.39 12.98 35.90
C SER A 113 30.40 14.40 36.47
N ASP A 114 30.56 15.42 35.66
CA ASP A 114 30.68 16.82 36.05
C ASP A 114 29.30 17.52 36.11
N ARG A 115 29.10 18.36 37.13
CA ARG A 115 27.80 19.04 37.33
C ARG A 115 27.72 20.38 36.56
N TYR A 116 27.87 20.31 35.20
CA TYR A 116 27.72 21.49 34.38
C TYR A 116 26.24 21.84 34.16
N PHE A 117 25.92 23.13 34.28
CA PHE A 117 24.58 23.63 33.95
C PHE A 117 24.15 23.31 32.53
N ALA A 118 25.10 23.24 31.60
CA ALA A 118 24.87 22.88 30.22
C ALA A 118 24.15 21.52 30.05
N TYR A 119 24.46 20.53 30.90
CA TYR A 119 23.79 19.21 30.85
C TYR A 119 22.31 19.30 31.21
N ILE A 120 21.97 20.19 32.20
CA ILE A 120 20.56 20.45 32.54
C ILE A 120 19.85 21.11 31.36
N VAL A 121 20.48 22.08 30.71
CA VAL A 121 19.92 22.77 29.53
C VAL A 121 19.65 21.77 28.40
N ILE A 122 20.62 20.92 28.07
CA ILE A 122 20.45 19.88 27.05
C ILE A 122 19.33 18.92 27.42
N PHE A 123 19.30 18.42 28.65
CA PHE A 123 18.25 17.53 29.13
C PHE A 123 16.85 18.15 28.98
N LEU A 124 16.67 19.40 29.41
CA LEU A 124 15.38 20.09 29.34
C LEU A 124 14.98 20.41 27.87
N VAL A 125 15.91 20.95 27.08
CA VAL A 125 15.61 21.34 25.70
C VAL A 125 15.34 20.12 24.82
N ASP A 126 16.26 19.16 24.77
CA ASP A 126 16.10 17.98 23.93
C ASP A 126 14.99 17.06 24.43
N GLY A 127 14.82 16.93 25.74
CA GLY A 127 13.69 16.24 26.36
C GLY A 127 12.34 16.87 26.02
N SER A 128 12.25 18.20 26.05
CA SER A 128 11.03 18.91 25.63
C SER A 128 10.73 18.70 24.15
N ILE A 129 11.74 18.80 23.28
CA ILE A 129 11.59 18.55 21.85
C ILE A 129 11.14 17.10 21.61
N PHE A 130 11.72 16.13 22.31
CA PHE A 130 11.31 14.73 22.24
C PHE A 130 9.82 14.56 22.56
N TRP A 131 9.36 15.07 23.72
CA TRP A 131 7.97 14.90 24.17
C TRP A 131 6.97 15.63 23.27
N ILE A 132 7.30 16.84 22.80
CA ILE A 132 6.44 17.59 21.90
C ILE A 132 6.36 16.89 20.54
N THR A 133 7.49 16.42 20.01
CA THR A 133 7.51 15.67 18.75
C THR A 133 6.67 14.38 18.87
N LEU A 134 6.86 13.61 19.94
CA LEU A 134 6.11 12.38 20.20
C LEU A 134 4.61 12.66 20.31
N PHE A 135 4.23 13.70 21.05
CA PHE A 135 2.84 14.10 21.23
C PHE A 135 2.17 14.41 19.86
N PHE A 136 2.77 15.26 19.05
CA PHE A 136 2.22 15.57 17.72
C PHE A 136 2.23 14.37 16.79
N TYR A 137 3.27 13.54 16.84
CA TYR A 137 3.34 12.31 16.06
C TYR A 137 2.22 11.33 16.40
N LEU A 138 1.97 11.09 17.68
CA LEU A 138 0.90 10.20 18.14
C LEU A 138 -0.49 10.77 17.79
N ARG A 139 -0.71 12.09 17.99
CA ARG A 139 -1.98 12.74 17.62
C ARG A 139 -2.23 12.70 16.11
N ALA A 140 -1.21 12.99 15.31
CA ALA A 140 -1.35 12.92 13.86
C ALA A 140 -1.65 11.48 13.37
N ASN A 141 -1.03 10.46 13.97
CA ASN A 141 -1.34 9.07 13.68
C ASN A 141 -2.79 8.72 14.10
N LYS A 142 -3.22 9.11 15.30
CA LYS A 142 -4.60 8.88 15.77
C LYS A 142 -5.61 9.59 14.88
N ALA A 143 -5.42 10.86 14.57
CA ALA A 143 -6.30 11.62 13.69
C ALA A 143 -6.32 11.08 12.25
N PHE A 144 -5.18 10.58 11.76
CA PHE A 144 -5.13 9.87 10.49
C PHE A 144 -6.02 8.63 10.52
N PHE A 145 -5.95 7.81 11.54
CA PHE A 145 -6.82 6.63 11.71
C PHE A 145 -8.30 7.02 11.88
N GLU A 146 -8.61 8.04 12.68
CA GLU A 146 -10.00 8.51 12.90
C GLU A 146 -10.62 9.16 11.66
N SER A 147 -9.88 9.95 10.88
CA SER A 147 -10.38 10.53 9.63
C SER A 147 -10.71 9.47 8.57
N GLN A 148 -10.04 8.33 8.63
CA GLN A 148 -10.31 7.17 7.78
C GLN A 148 -11.60 6.44 8.22
N THR A 149 -11.89 6.37 9.52
CA THR A 149 -13.11 5.73 10.05
C THR A 149 -14.39 6.49 9.71
N PHE A 150 -14.37 7.79 9.52
CA PHE A 150 -15.56 8.59 9.22
C PHE A 150 -16.16 8.31 7.83
N TYR A 151 -15.35 7.87 6.84
CA TYR A 151 -15.84 7.52 5.50
C TYR A 151 -16.53 6.14 5.40
N LEU A 152 -16.72 5.43 6.51
CA LEU A 152 -16.95 3.98 6.55
C LEU A 152 -18.41 3.53 6.57
N LYS A 153 -19.41 4.40 6.52
CA LYS A 153 -20.81 3.99 6.59
C LYS A 153 -21.51 4.06 5.24
N LYS A 154 -21.03 3.33 4.22
CA LYS A 154 -21.89 2.96 3.09
C LYS A 154 -22.06 1.45 3.08
N LYS A 155 -23.19 1.00 3.61
CA LYS A 155 -23.61 -0.40 3.60
C LYS A 155 -23.89 -0.81 2.14
N THR A 156 -22.96 -1.48 1.48
CA THR A 156 -23.23 -2.13 0.20
C THR A 156 -23.87 -3.48 0.47
N VAL A 157 -25.15 -3.58 0.16
CA VAL A 157 -25.85 -4.87 0.18
C VAL A 157 -25.41 -5.65 -1.05
N ALA A 158 -24.80 -6.80 -0.84
CA ALA A 158 -24.51 -7.73 -1.95
C ALA A 158 -25.81 -8.13 -2.64
N PRO A 159 -25.91 -8.02 -3.96
CA PRO A 159 -27.10 -8.47 -4.67
C PRO A 159 -27.23 -10.00 -4.54
N LYS A 160 -28.37 -10.48 -4.08
CA LYS A 160 -28.70 -11.90 -4.15
C LYS A 160 -28.92 -12.26 -5.62
N SER A 161 -28.09 -13.12 -6.18
CA SER A 161 -28.38 -13.76 -7.47
C SER A 161 -29.58 -14.70 -7.28
N THR A 162 -30.66 -14.46 -8.00
CA THR A 162 -31.92 -15.21 -7.89
C THR A 162 -32.23 -16.02 -9.15
N GLY A 163 -31.26 -16.21 -10.04
CA GLY A 163 -31.47 -16.90 -11.31
C GLY A 163 -30.31 -17.83 -11.70
N PRO A 164 -30.51 -18.64 -12.76
CA PRO A 164 -29.45 -19.51 -13.26
C PRO A 164 -28.24 -18.70 -13.68
N THR A 165 -27.07 -19.14 -13.27
CA THR A 165 -25.79 -18.50 -13.57
C THR A 165 -25.20 -19.08 -14.85
N ILE A 166 -24.89 -18.23 -15.81
CA ILE A 166 -24.21 -18.63 -17.06
C ILE A 166 -22.70 -18.51 -16.83
N VAL A 167 -21.98 -19.61 -17.07
CA VAL A 167 -20.52 -19.65 -17.21
C VAL A 167 -20.20 -20.12 -18.62
N ALA A 168 -19.43 -19.35 -19.34
CA ALA A 168 -18.96 -19.70 -20.68
C ALA A 168 -17.50 -20.13 -20.63
N ALA A 169 -17.16 -21.23 -21.28
CA ALA A 169 -15.81 -21.72 -21.44
C ALA A 169 -15.58 -22.07 -22.92
N PHE A 170 -14.62 -21.43 -23.55
CA PHE A 170 -14.30 -21.66 -24.95
C PHE A 170 -12.82 -22.01 -25.13
N LYS A 171 -12.54 -22.89 -26.10
CA LYS A 171 -11.20 -23.27 -26.51
C LYS A 171 -11.01 -22.96 -28.00
N GLY A 172 -9.88 -22.38 -28.38
CA GLY A 172 -9.63 -22.03 -29.81
C GLY A 172 -8.25 -21.37 -30.01
N GLU A 173 -7.89 -21.11 -31.27
CA GLU A 173 -6.56 -20.61 -31.64
C GLU A 173 -6.39 -19.10 -31.39
N ASP A 174 -7.43 -18.31 -31.60
CA ASP A 174 -7.39 -16.85 -31.42
C ASP A 174 -7.92 -16.46 -30.06
N LYS A 175 -7.05 -15.90 -29.20
CA LYS A 175 -7.39 -15.47 -27.87
C LYS A 175 -8.39 -14.31 -27.83
N PHE A 176 -8.42 -13.45 -28.86
CA PHE A 176 -9.33 -12.32 -28.94
C PHE A 176 -10.74 -12.79 -29.35
N ASP A 177 -10.84 -13.72 -30.30
CA ASP A 177 -12.10 -14.38 -30.62
C ASP A 177 -12.68 -15.13 -29.44
N LEU A 178 -11.82 -15.80 -28.65
CA LEU A 178 -12.26 -16.44 -27.40
C LEU A 178 -12.82 -15.45 -26.39
N LEU A 179 -12.17 -14.29 -26.25
CA LEU A 179 -12.66 -13.23 -25.36
C LEU A 179 -14.05 -12.74 -25.81
N ASP A 180 -14.23 -12.51 -27.11
CA ASP A 180 -15.51 -12.07 -27.65
C ASP A 180 -16.62 -13.11 -27.40
N LYS A 181 -16.36 -14.37 -27.70
CA LYS A 181 -17.30 -15.48 -27.45
C LYS A 181 -17.69 -15.59 -25.97
N VAL A 182 -16.73 -15.45 -25.05
CA VAL A 182 -17.02 -15.46 -23.60
C VAL A 182 -17.90 -14.27 -23.22
N LEU A 183 -17.56 -13.06 -23.65
CA LEU A 183 -18.31 -11.84 -23.31
C LEU A 183 -19.75 -11.88 -23.88
N GLU A 184 -19.92 -12.39 -25.11
CA GLU A 184 -21.22 -12.53 -25.77
C GLU A 184 -22.08 -13.61 -25.05
N ALA A 185 -21.55 -14.81 -24.88
CA ALA A 185 -22.30 -15.95 -24.28
C ALA A 185 -22.71 -15.67 -22.84
N THR A 186 -21.92 -14.88 -22.09
CA THR A 186 -22.22 -14.48 -20.70
C THR A 186 -23.03 -13.20 -20.61
N ARG A 187 -23.34 -12.56 -21.75
CA ARG A 187 -24.06 -11.28 -21.79
C ARG A 187 -23.37 -10.18 -20.97
N PHE A 188 -22.05 -10.11 -20.99
CA PHE A 188 -21.23 -9.24 -20.16
C PHE A 188 -21.68 -7.76 -20.24
N PHE A 189 -21.89 -7.24 -21.44
CA PHE A 189 -22.29 -5.86 -21.62
C PHE A 189 -23.70 -5.56 -21.12
N GLU A 190 -24.60 -6.51 -21.12
CA GLU A 190 -25.92 -6.34 -20.51
C GLU A 190 -25.80 -6.21 -18.98
N ILE A 191 -24.95 -7.04 -18.37
CA ILE A 191 -24.66 -6.98 -16.93
C ILE A 191 -24.05 -5.63 -16.56
N LEU A 192 -23.06 -5.15 -17.33
CA LEU A 192 -22.40 -3.85 -17.14
C LEU A 192 -23.41 -2.69 -17.26
N GLU A 193 -24.22 -2.67 -18.35
CA GLU A 193 -25.22 -1.62 -18.58
C GLU A 193 -26.33 -1.63 -17.52
N LYS A 194 -26.76 -2.81 -17.06
CA LYS A 194 -27.73 -2.94 -15.96
C LYS A 194 -27.21 -2.30 -14.68
N ARG A 195 -25.94 -2.53 -14.34
CA ARG A 195 -25.29 -1.93 -13.18
C ARG A 195 -25.10 -0.42 -13.36
N PHE A 196 -24.71 0.01 -14.54
CA PHE A 196 -24.59 1.42 -14.86
C PHE A 196 -25.91 2.16 -14.69
N LYS A 197 -27.00 1.67 -15.28
CA LYS A 197 -28.32 2.27 -15.14
C LYS A 197 -28.79 2.37 -13.69
N ALA A 198 -28.48 1.35 -12.87
CA ALA A 198 -28.83 1.33 -11.46
C ALA A 198 -28.00 2.31 -10.61
N SER A 199 -26.86 2.80 -11.10
CA SER A 199 -25.98 3.72 -10.38
C SER A 199 -26.44 5.17 -10.42
N GLY A 200 -27.22 5.56 -11.42
CA GLY A 200 -27.62 6.95 -11.68
C GLY A 200 -26.48 7.89 -12.09
N LYS A 201 -25.29 7.36 -12.38
CA LYS A 201 -24.10 8.13 -12.75
C LYS A 201 -24.04 8.38 -14.25
N SER A 202 -23.17 9.32 -14.67
CA SER A 202 -22.74 9.39 -16.08
C SER A 202 -21.75 8.27 -16.41
N LYS A 203 -21.56 7.91 -17.69
CA LYS A 203 -20.55 6.92 -18.10
C LYS A 203 -19.12 7.37 -17.79
N ASN A 204 -18.88 8.67 -17.71
CA ASN A 204 -17.58 9.23 -17.33
C ASN A 204 -17.27 9.06 -15.84
N ASP A 205 -18.31 9.08 -14.99
CA ASP A 205 -18.18 8.98 -13.54
C ASP A 205 -18.32 7.53 -13.05
N PHE A 206 -18.92 6.66 -13.86
CA PHE A 206 -19.09 5.24 -13.53
C PHE A 206 -17.74 4.51 -13.58
N SER A 207 -17.26 4.09 -12.42
CA SER A 207 -15.94 3.48 -12.27
C SER A 207 -15.96 1.97 -12.53
N VAL A 208 -15.19 1.55 -13.53
CA VAL A 208 -14.93 0.14 -13.84
C VAL A 208 -13.53 -0.22 -13.36
N VAL A 209 -13.43 -1.22 -12.50
CA VAL A 209 -12.15 -1.65 -11.95
C VAL A 209 -11.88 -3.09 -12.32
N ILE A 210 -10.74 -3.33 -12.95
CA ILE A 210 -10.28 -4.66 -13.37
C ILE A 210 -9.10 -5.05 -12.49
N LYS A 211 -9.17 -6.25 -11.93
CA LYS A 211 -8.08 -6.86 -11.17
C LYS A 211 -7.44 -7.97 -12.00
N PRO A 212 -6.39 -7.68 -12.79
CA PRO A 212 -5.59 -8.72 -13.42
C PRO A 212 -4.70 -9.42 -12.37
N ASN A 213 -4.02 -10.49 -12.74
CA ASN A 213 -3.05 -11.18 -11.88
C ASN A 213 -1.64 -10.97 -12.44
N PHE A 214 -0.76 -10.19 -11.78
CA PHE A 214 0.59 -9.97 -12.30
C PHE A 214 1.71 -9.79 -11.27
N MET A 215 1.42 -9.58 -9.98
CA MET A 215 2.48 -9.28 -8.99
C MET A 215 3.40 -10.47 -8.68
N TYR A 216 3.05 -11.67 -9.07
CA TYR A 216 3.88 -12.86 -8.88
C TYR A 216 4.66 -13.25 -10.14
N MET A 217 4.88 -12.33 -11.06
CA MET A 217 5.67 -12.57 -12.25
C MET A 217 7.18 -12.66 -11.90
N HIS A 218 7.88 -13.55 -12.57
CA HIS A 218 9.33 -13.74 -12.45
C HIS A 218 10.09 -13.29 -13.69
N SER A 219 9.51 -13.53 -14.85
CA SER A 219 10.13 -13.20 -16.13
C SER A 219 9.08 -12.66 -17.11
N LYS A 220 9.45 -11.62 -17.85
CA LYS A 220 8.68 -11.10 -18.98
C LYS A 220 8.41 -12.16 -20.06
N LYS A 221 9.32 -13.12 -20.20
CA LYS A 221 9.21 -14.20 -21.20
C LYS A 221 8.21 -15.28 -20.78
N ASP A 222 7.88 -15.37 -19.50
CA ASP A 222 6.95 -16.35 -18.98
C ASP A 222 5.55 -15.76 -18.85
N ILE A 223 4.78 -15.91 -19.92
CA ILE A 223 3.40 -15.41 -20.04
C ILE A 223 2.37 -16.27 -19.28
N SER A 224 2.78 -17.37 -18.67
CA SER A 224 1.88 -18.23 -17.87
C SER A 224 1.68 -17.74 -16.44
N THR A 225 2.50 -16.78 -15.98
CA THR A 225 2.52 -16.33 -14.57
C THR A 225 1.57 -15.20 -14.28
N HIS A 226 1.21 -14.44 -15.29
CA HIS A 226 0.39 -13.24 -15.20
C HIS A 226 -0.71 -13.25 -16.25
N THR A 227 -1.79 -12.52 -15.99
CA THR A 227 -2.85 -12.31 -16.99
C THR A 227 -2.27 -11.58 -18.18
N ASP A 228 -2.57 -12.09 -19.38
CA ASP A 228 -2.08 -11.54 -20.65
C ASP A 228 -2.48 -10.06 -20.78
N PRO A 229 -1.52 -9.12 -20.86
CA PRO A 229 -1.81 -7.70 -21.01
C PRO A 229 -2.66 -7.39 -22.24
N GLU A 230 -2.46 -8.07 -23.36
CA GLU A 230 -3.21 -7.84 -24.60
C GLU A 230 -4.69 -8.20 -24.42
N LEU A 231 -5.00 -9.29 -23.70
CA LEU A 231 -6.40 -9.66 -23.39
C LEU A 231 -7.06 -8.64 -22.48
N VAL A 232 -6.33 -8.14 -21.46
CA VAL A 232 -6.87 -7.12 -20.55
C VAL A 232 -7.12 -5.81 -21.29
N GLU A 233 -6.18 -5.39 -22.16
CA GLU A 233 -6.33 -4.19 -22.97
C GLU A 233 -7.46 -4.32 -24.01
N ALA A 234 -7.65 -5.50 -24.61
CA ALA A 234 -8.78 -5.78 -25.48
C ALA A 234 -10.12 -5.60 -24.73
N LEU A 235 -10.23 -6.13 -23.52
CA LEU A 235 -11.41 -5.92 -22.68
C LEU A 235 -11.62 -4.43 -22.36
N VAL A 236 -10.57 -3.72 -21.94
CA VAL A 236 -10.63 -2.27 -21.67
C VAL A 236 -11.12 -1.51 -22.89
N ASN A 237 -10.59 -1.79 -24.07
CA ASN A 237 -10.97 -1.11 -25.31
C ASN A 237 -12.44 -1.34 -25.67
N LYS A 238 -12.95 -2.56 -25.45
CA LYS A 238 -14.37 -2.88 -25.65
C LYS A 238 -15.28 -2.12 -24.68
N ILE A 239 -14.88 -2.01 -23.40
CA ILE A 239 -15.59 -1.22 -22.37
C ILE A 239 -15.55 0.27 -22.71
N ALA A 240 -14.38 0.79 -23.12
CA ALA A 240 -14.21 2.18 -23.51
C ALA A 240 -15.03 2.53 -24.79
N PHE A 241 -15.13 1.60 -25.73
CA PHE A 241 -15.96 1.75 -26.94
C PHE A 241 -17.45 1.90 -26.60
N LYS A 242 -17.92 1.29 -25.50
CA LYS A 242 -19.28 1.51 -24.97
C LYS A 242 -19.46 2.84 -24.24
N GLY A 243 -18.41 3.68 -24.21
CA GLY A 243 -18.46 5.04 -23.63
C GLY A 243 -18.01 5.13 -22.18
N PHE A 244 -17.64 4.06 -21.49
CA PHE A 244 -17.10 4.10 -20.14
C PHE A 244 -15.65 4.58 -20.17
N ARG A 245 -15.33 5.65 -19.42
CA ARG A 245 -14.00 6.29 -19.46
C ARG A 245 -13.20 6.16 -18.15
N ASN A 246 -13.88 5.93 -17.03
CA ASN A 246 -13.24 5.80 -15.73
C ASN A 246 -12.87 4.34 -15.47
N ILE A 247 -11.80 3.85 -16.14
CA ILE A 247 -11.33 2.47 -16.06
C ILE A 247 -10.00 2.43 -15.31
N SER A 248 -9.88 1.52 -14.34
CA SER A 248 -8.66 1.31 -13.57
C SER A 248 -8.26 -0.16 -13.55
N LEU A 249 -6.97 -0.43 -13.80
CA LEU A 249 -6.35 -1.71 -13.47
C LEU A 249 -5.75 -1.61 -12.08
N VAL A 250 -6.12 -2.51 -11.18
CA VAL A 250 -5.68 -2.44 -9.78
C VAL A 250 -4.91 -3.68 -9.37
N GLU A 251 -3.92 -3.48 -8.52
CA GLU A 251 -3.19 -4.52 -7.81
C GLU A 251 -2.64 -3.93 -6.51
N ALA A 252 -2.23 -4.77 -5.57
CA ALA A 252 -1.46 -4.32 -4.41
C ALA A 252 -0.08 -4.98 -4.40
N GLN A 253 0.89 -4.31 -3.81
CA GLN A 253 2.27 -4.80 -3.72
C GLN A 253 2.33 -6.17 -3.03
N SER A 254 3.23 -7.00 -3.50
CA SER A 254 3.46 -8.33 -2.93
C SER A 254 4.57 -8.31 -1.88
N THR A 255 4.64 -9.35 -1.07
CA THR A 255 5.72 -9.60 -0.11
C THR A 255 7.11 -9.58 -0.78
N LEU A 256 7.19 -9.90 -2.07
CA LEU A 256 8.45 -9.88 -2.83
C LEU A 256 9.07 -8.47 -2.91
N GLY A 257 8.28 -7.41 -2.86
CA GLY A 257 8.77 -6.03 -2.83
C GLY A 257 9.57 -5.67 -1.57
N ASN A 258 9.51 -6.48 -0.51
CA ASN A 258 10.37 -6.30 0.66
C ASN A 258 11.82 -6.79 0.43
N TYR A 259 12.04 -7.59 -0.60
CA TYR A 259 13.34 -8.25 -0.88
C TYR A 259 13.95 -7.82 -2.19
N TYR A 260 13.15 -7.34 -3.14
CA TYR A 260 13.58 -7.00 -4.49
C TYR A 260 13.13 -5.58 -4.86
N ILE A 261 14.00 -4.83 -5.52
CA ILE A 261 13.69 -3.51 -6.08
C ILE A 261 12.79 -3.63 -7.32
N ASN A 262 12.17 -2.53 -7.72
CA ASN A 262 11.30 -2.42 -8.89
C ASN A 262 10.09 -3.37 -8.86
N ARG A 263 9.57 -3.65 -7.65
CA ARG A 263 8.39 -4.50 -7.43
C ARG A 263 7.13 -3.70 -7.10
N GLU A 264 7.15 -2.39 -7.29
CA GLU A 264 5.96 -1.53 -7.22
C GLU A 264 5.00 -1.90 -8.37
N VAL A 265 3.69 -1.81 -8.10
CA VAL A 265 2.64 -2.27 -9.02
C VAL A 265 2.79 -1.66 -10.42
N VAL A 266 3.01 -0.34 -10.50
CA VAL A 266 3.12 0.36 -11.80
C VAL A 266 4.35 -0.13 -12.58
N LYS A 267 5.50 -0.30 -11.92
CA LYS A 267 6.72 -0.78 -12.57
C LYS A 267 6.59 -2.21 -13.08
N VAL A 268 6.00 -3.08 -12.25
CA VAL A 268 5.74 -4.48 -12.68
C VAL A 268 4.79 -4.51 -13.87
N ALA A 269 3.70 -3.74 -13.82
CA ALA A 269 2.75 -3.67 -14.92
C ALA A 269 3.40 -3.19 -16.23
N GLN A 270 4.19 -2.11 -16.19
CA GLN A 270 4.93 -1.61 -17.35
C GLN A 270 5.94 -2.63 -17.89
N TYR A 271 6.65 -3.31 -16.99
CA TYR A 271 7.63 -4.33 -17.38
C TYR A 271 7.02 -5.48 -18.18
N ILE A 272 5.80 -5.90 -17.86
CA ILE A 272 5.12 -7.01 -18.56
C ILE A 272 4.31 -6.56 -19.79
N GLY A 273 4.21 -5.25 -20.03
CA GLY A 273 3.64 -4.73 -21.28
C GLY A 273 2.39 -3.85 -21.15
N TYR A 274 1.89 -3.58 -19.94
CA TYR A 274 0.83 -2.59 -19.76
C TYR A 274 1.34 -1.17 -20.03
N SER A 275 0.55 -0.36 -20.71
CA SER A 275 0.88 1.04 -21.02
C SER A 275 0.20 2.01 -20.03
N THR A 276 0.90 3.10 -19.71
CA THR A 276 0.32 4.20 -18.89
C THR A 276 -0.44 5.24 -19.72
N ASN A 277 -0.39 5.15 -21.05
CA ASN A 277 -0.94 6.15 -21.97
C ASN A 277 -2.18 5.66 -22.73
N LYS A 278 -2.98 4.77 -22.13
CA LYS A 278 -4.18 4.18 -22.77
C LYS A 278 -5.47 4.58 -22.03
N ASN A 279 -6.58 3.95 -22.42
CA ASN A 279 -7.92 4.20 -21.89
C ASN A 279 -8.12 3.74 -20.43
N TYR A 280 -7.05 3.57 -19.67
CA TYR A 280 -7.09 3.13 -18.26
C TYR A 280 -5.94 3.73 -17.47
N ARG A 281 -6.07 3.72 -16.16
CA ARG A 281 -4.97 4.02 -15.22
C ARG A 281 -4.58 2.76 -14.45
N ILE A 282 -3.30 2.65 -14.10
CA ILE A 282 -2.79 1.59 -13.22
C ILE A 282 -2.72 2.15 -11.81
N VAL A 283 -3.32 1.46 -10.86
CA VAL A 283 -3.41 1.91 -9.46
C VAL A 283 -2.78 0.89 -8.53
N ASP A 284 -1.85 1.37 -7.72
CA ASP A 284 -1.27 0.62 -6.61
C ASP A 284 -2.12 0.82 -5.36
N LEU A 285 -2.90 -0.22 -5.00
CA LEU A 285 -3.78 -0.17 -3.82
C LEU A 285 -3.00 -0.07 -2.50
N THR A 286 -1.72 -0.45 -2.48
CA THR A 286 -0.84 -0.27 -1.31
C THR A 286 -0.53 1.20 -1.06
N GLU A 287 -0.33 1.98 -2.13
CA GLU A 287 0.01 3.41 -2.03
C GLU A 287 -1.20 4.29 -1.65
N GLU A 288 -2.42 3.83 -1.91
CA GLU A 288 -3.65 4.56 -1.59
C GLU A 288 -4.43 4.01 -0.39
N MET A 289 -3.89 3.02 0.32
CA MET A 289 -4.62 2.29 1.37
C MET A 289 -5.17 3.20 2.47
N VAL A 290 -6.41 2.92 2.85
CA VAL A 290 -7.13 3.59 3.94
C VAL A 290 -7.72 2.56 4.89
N LEU A 291 -7.92 2.94 6.15
CA LEU A 291 -8.54 2.05 7.13
C LEU A 291 -10.03 1.83 6.80
N PHE A 292 -10.47 0.59 6.96
CA PHE A 292 -11.85 0.17 6.75
C PHE A 292 -12.29 -0.81 7.83
N GLU A 293 -13.53 -0.69 8.27
CA GLU A 293 -14.12 -1.60 9.25
C GLU A 293 -14.86 -2.74 8.53
N TYR A 294 -14.18 -3.87 8.40
CA TYR A 294 -14.79 -5.08 7.79
C TYR A 294 -15.68 -5.81 8.78
N GLY A 295 -15.44 -5.68 10.08
CA GLY A 295 -16.01 -6.61 11.06
C GLY A 295 -15.42 -8.02 10.92
N GLY A 296 -16.11 -9.01 11.50
CA GLY A 296 -15.70 -10.41 11.39
C GLY A 296 -14.24 -10.66 11.78
N ARG A 297 -13.56 -11.57 11.10
CA ARG A 297 -12.15 -11.94 11.37
C ARG A 297 -11.14 -10.92 10.84
N LEU A 298 -11.52 -10.09 9.88
CA LEU A 298 -10.62 -9.07 9.36
C LEU A 298 -10.59 -7.81 10.23
N GLY A 299 -11.70 -7.53 10.92
CA GLY A 299 -11.82 -6.39 11.85
C GLY A 299 -11.61 -5.05 11.16
N SER A 300 -10.97 -4.12 11.86
CA SER A 300 -10.45 -2.87 11.29
C SER A 300 -9.21 -3.16 10.48
N HIS A 301 -9.27 -2.97 9.17
CA HIS A 301 -8.13 -3.24 8.29
C HIS A 301 -8.13 -2.32 7.06
N PHE A 302 -7.05 -2.37 6.28
CA PHE A 302 -6.85 -1.46 5.16
C PHE A 302 -7.53 -1.94 3.87
N VAL A 303 -7.97 -0.97 3.04
CA VAL A 303 -8.50 -1.17 1.68
C VAL A 303 -8.01 -0.05 0.77
N GLY A 304 -7.81 -0.33 -0.51
CA GLY A 304 -7.59 0.72 -1.52
C GLY A 304 -8.91 1.39 -1.90
N PRO A 305 -9.04 2.74 -1.80
CA PRO A 305 -10.25 3.45 -2.18
C PRO A 305 -10.73 3.18 -3.60
N THR A 306 -9.82 3.06 -4.57
CA THR A 306 -10.17 2.73 -5.95
C THR A 306 -10.94 1.40 -6.03
N TRP A 307 -10.51 0.37 -5.28
CA TRP A 307 -11.23 -0.90 -5.21
C TRP A 307 -12.55 -0.78 -4.43
N ARG A 308 -12.51 -0.12 -3.27
CA ARG A 308 -13.67 0.05 -2.38
C ARG A 308 -14.84 0.75 -3.08
N ASP A 309 -14.55 1.86 -3.76
CA ASP A 309 -15.57 2.76 -4.29
C ASP A 309 -15.95 2.47 -5.77
N ALA A 310 -15.43 1.36 -6.32
CA ALA A 310 -15.74 0.94 -7.67
C ALA A 310 -17.23 0.64 -7.85
N ASP A 311 -17.79 1.04 -8.98
CA ASP A 311 -19.18 0.74 -9.35
C ASP A 311 -19.30 -0.66 -9.97
N PHE A 312 -18.27 -1.06 -10.75
CA PHE A 312 -18.21 -2.36 -11.39
C PHE A 312 -16.80 -2.97 -11.24
N ARG A 313 -16.72 -4.16 -10.64
CA ARG A 313 -15.46 -4.88 -10.40
C ARG A 313 -15.39 -6.13 -11.23
N ILE A 314 -14.24 -6.34 -11.87
CA ILE A 314 -13.92 -7.50 -12.69
C ILE A 314 -12.67 -8.18 -12.11
N SER A 315 -12.74 -9.48 -11.85
CA SER A 315 -11.56 -10.30 -11.57
C SER A 315 -11.10 -10.99 -12.85
N PHE A 316 -9.96 -10.58 -13.41
CA PHE A 316 -9.37 -11.21 -14.58
C PHE A 316 -8.16 -12.04 -14.17
N ALA A 317 -8.41 -13.25 -13.73
CA ALA A 317 -7.40 -14.12 -13.15
C ALA A 317 -6.58 -14.85 -14.20
N LYS A 318 -5.38 -15.29 -13.81
CA LYS A 318 -4.56 -16.25 -14.57
C LYS A 318 -4.88 -17.67 -14.13
N ASN A 319 -5.02 -18.59 -15.06
CA ASN A 319 -5.18 -20.01 -14.76
C ASN A 319 -3.83 -20.63 -14.41
N LYS A 320 -3.59 -20.81 -13.12
CA LYS A 320 -2.37 -21.45 -12.59
C LYS A 320 -2.60 -22.15 -11.27
N THR A 321 -1.78 -23.16 -10.98
CA THR A 321 -1.72 -23.83 -9.68
C THR A 321 -1.18 -22.89 -8.59
N HIS A 322 -1.41 -23.24 -7.33
CA HIS A 322 -0.97 -22.46 -6.18
C HIS A 322 -0.65 -23.36 -4.98
N VAL A 323 0.49 -23.11 -4.35
CA VAL A 323 1.00 -23.94 -3.25
C VAL A 323 0.07 -24.07 -2.04
N PHE A 324 -0.64 -22.99 -1.69
CA PHE A 324 -1.53 -22.99 -0.50
C PHE A 324 -3.02 -23.20 -0.84
N CYS A 325 -3.44 -22.80 -2.03
CA CYS A 325 -4.86 -22.78 -2.41
C CYS A 325 -5.14 -23.69 -3.58
N HIS A 326 -4.28 -24.63 -3.89
CA HIS A 326 -4.32 -25.53 -5.04
C HIS A 326 -4.31 -24.83 -6.40
N TYR A 327 -5.03 -23.73 -6.57
CA TYR A 327 -5.08 -22.95 -7.81
C TYR A 327 -5.25 -21.44 -7.55
N THR A 328 -4.88 -20.66 -8.55
CA THR A 328 -5.24 -19.24 -8.67
C THR A 328 -6.28 -19.11 -9.76
N LEU A 329 -7.48 -18.73 -9.38
CA LEU A 329 -8.60 -18.39 -10.26
C LEU A 329 -9.23 -17.09 -9.77
N THR A 330 -10.50 -16.81 -10.12
CA THR A 330 -11.10 -15.49 -9.91
C THR A 330 -11.23 -15.11 -8.43
N LEU A 331 -11.58 -16.04 -7.56
CA LEU A 331 -11.70 -15.80 -6.11
C LEU A 331 -10.35 -15.52 -5.47
N LYS A 332 -9.36 -16.40 -5.70
CA LYS A 332 -8.02 -16.22 -5.14
C LYS A 332 -7.32 -14.96 -5.69
N ASN A 333 -7.64 -14.55 -6.91
CA ASN A 333 -7.12 -13.33 -7.50
C ASN A 333 -7.47 -12.08 -6.67
N ILE A 334 -8.63 -12.06 -6.02
CA ILE A 334 -9.08 -10.93 -5.17
C ILE A 334 -8.17 -10.72 -3.96
N TYR A 335 -7.49 -11.74 -3.48
CA TYR A 335 -6.47 -11.60 -2.45
C TYR A 335 -5.40 -10.55 -2.79
N GLY A 336 -5.12 -10.31 -4.08
CA GLY A 336 -4.24 -9.26 -4.56
C GLY A 336 -4.74 -7.83 -4.30
N THR A 337 -6.03 -7.63 -3.99
CA THR A 337 -6.58 -6.31 -3.65
C THR A 337 -6.33 -5.89 -2.19
N LEU A 338 -5.91 -6.83 -1.34
CA LEU A 338 -5.55 -6.56 0.05
C LEU A 338 -4.24 -5.74 0.08
N PRO A 339 -4.25 -4.50 0.61
CA PRO A 339 -3.19 -3.54 0.31
C PRO A 339 -1.90 -3.70 1.14
N MET A 340 -1.93 -4.45 2.26
CA MET A 340 -0.73 -4.64 3.07
C MET A 340 0.32 -5.47 2.32
N GLN A 341 1.52 -4.91 2.13
CA GLN A 341 2.59 -5.52 1.35
C GLN A 341 3.08 -6.84 1.94
N ASN A 342 3.27 -6.92 3.26
CA ASN A 342 3.68 -8.17 3.92
C ASN A 342 2.48 -9.11 4.11
N LYS A 343 1.99 -9.66 3.00
CA LYS A 343 0.82 -10.51 2.96
C LYS A 343 1.00 -11.82 3.73
N LEU A 344 2.21 -12.38 3.80
CA LEU A 344 2.49 -13.58 4.56
C LEU A 344 2.23 -13.36 6.05
N LYS A 345 2.77 -12.29 6.62
CA LYS A 345 2.58 -11.95 8.03
C LYS A 345 1.14 -11.54 8.32
N GLU A 346 0.57 -10.63 7.51
CA GLU A 346 -0.71 -10.01 7.84
C GLU A 346 -1.92 -10.91 7.56
N TYR A 347 -1.85 -11.73 6.53
CA TYR A 347 -3.01 -12.49 6.09
C TYR A 347 -2.85 -14.01 6.25
N HIS A 348 -1.67 -14.60 5.91
CA HIS A 348 -1.48 -16.04 6.07
C HIS A 348 -1.31 -16.43 7.54
N SER A 349 -0.39 -15.76 8.26
CA SER A 349 -0.06 -16.15 9.64
C SER A 349 -1.11 -15.70 10.66
N LYS A 350 -1.64 -14.47 10.53
CA LYS A 350 -2.51 -13.87 11.54
C LYS A 350 -4.01 -14.14 11.33
N ARG A 351 -4.46 -14.40 10.09
CA ARG A 351 -5.90 -14.37 9.74
C ARG A 351 -6.41 -15.54 8.92
N GLU A 352 -5.65 -16.63 8.81
CA GLU A 352 -6.01 -17.75 7.95
C GLU A 352 -6.36 -17.28 6.53
N TYR A 353 -5.50 -17.48 5.60
CA TYR A 353 -5.42 -16.83 4.28
C TYR A 353 -6.72 -16.73 3.45
N ASP A 354 -7.74 -17.59 3.71
CA ASP A 354 -9.02 -17.55 2.99
C ASP A 354 -9.94 -16.43 3.47
N TRP A 355 -10.00 -16.21 4.78
CA TRP A 355 -10.92 -15.26 5.40
C TRP A 355 -10.76 -13.83 4.92
N PRO A 356 -9.56 -13.28 4.71
CA PRO A 356 -9.40 -11.95 4.15
C PRO A 356 -10.06 -11.77 2.79
N THR A 357 -9.99 -12.79 1.92
CA THR A 357 -10.65 -12.77 0.62
C THR A 357 -12.17 -12.81 0.76
N ILE A 358 -12.70 -13.70 1.62
CA ILE A 358 -14.14 -13.83 1.88
C ILE A 358 -14.71 -12.53 2.45
N GLU A 359 -14.05 -11.93 3.44
CA GLU A 359 -14.50 -10.66 4.02
C GLU A 359 -14.44 -9.51 3.00
N THR A 360 -13.41 -9.47 2.18
CA THR A 360 -13.31 -8.48 1.08
C THR A 360 -14.47 -8.63 0.09
N LEU A 361 -14.82 -9.85 -0.30
CA LEU A 361 -15.92 -10.12 -1.23
C LEU A 361 -17.29 -9.80 -0.64
N LYS A 362 -17.49 -10.00 0.66
CA LYS A 362 -18.74 -9.62 1.35
C LYS A 362 -18.99 -8.10 1.30
N HIS A 363 -17.93 -7.31 1.45
CA HIS A 363 -18.03 -5.84 1.46
C HIS A 363 -17.94 -5.22 0.07
N PHE A 364 -17.15 -5.81 -0.80
CA PHE A 364 -16.86 -5.31 -2.15
C PHE A 364 -17.08 -6.41 -3.19
N PRO A 365 -18.34 -6.75 -3.48
CA PRO A 365 -18.66 -7.83 -4.41
C PRO A 365 -18.06 -7.57 -5.79
N VAL A 366 -17.53 -8.63 -6.38
CA VAL A 366 -17.05 -8.64 -7.77
C VAL A 366 -18.21 -9.05 -8.66
N HIS A 367 -18.35 -8.35 -9.77
CA HIS A 367 -19.53 -8.45 -10.64
C HIS A 367 -19.31 -9.34 -11.85
N PHE A 368 -18.04 -9.62 -12.19
CA PHE A 368 -17.70 -10.48 -13.29
C PHE A 368 -16.33 -11.15 -13.08
N GLY A 369 -16.24 -12.44 -13.37
CA GLY A 369 -15.01 -13.21 -13.35
C GLY A 369 -14.58 -13.61 -14.76
N LEU A 370 -13.27 -13.46 -15.07
CA LEU A 370 -12.61 -13.98 -16.26
C LEU A 370 -11.39 -14.78 -15.84
N ILE A 371 -11.16 -15.91 -16.51
CA ILE A 371 -9.96 -16.73 -16.38
C ILE A 371 -9.22 -16.74 -17.71
N ASP A 372 -8.02 -16.16 -17.73
CA ASP A 372 -7.07 -16.34 -18.79
C ASP A 372 -6.38 -17.70 -18.64
N GLY A 373 -6.84 -18.65 -19.38
CA GLY A 373 -6.26 -19.99 -19.55
C GLY A 373 -5.70 -20.20 -20.94
N TYR A 374 -5.38 -19.15 -21.69
CA TYR A 374 -4.75 -19.32 -23.00
C TYR A 374 -3.37 -19.95 -22.84
N TYR A 375 -2.52 -19.34 -22.04
CA TYR A 375 -1.34 -19.97 -21.45
C TYR A 375 -1.58 -20.19 -19.97
N SER A 376 -1.40 -21.40 -19.49
CA SER A 376 -1.62 -21.79 -18.09
C SER A 376 -0.32 -22.25 -17.46
N ALA A 377 -0.19 -22.12 -16.13
CA ALA A 377 0.94 -22.65 -15.38
C ALA A 377 0.52 -23.81 -14.50
N ASP A 378 1.35 -24.84 -14.44
CA ASP A 378 1.22 -26.00 -13.57
C ASP A 378 2.49 -26.21 -12.76
N GLY A 379 2.40 -26.86 -11.57
CA GLY A 379 3.52 -27.11 -10.67
C GLY A 379 3.22 -26.69 -9.22
N GLN A 380 4.04 -27.11 -8.27
CA GLN A 380 3.82 -26.82 -6.82
C GLN A 380 3.75 -25.33 -6.50
N PHE A 381 4.47 -24.50 -7.24
CA PHE A 381 4.50 -23.05 -7.07
C PHE A 381 3.96 -22.30 -8.31
N GLY A 382 3.19 -22.99 -9.14
CA GLY A 382 2.81 -22.48 -10.45
C GLY A 382 4.06 -22.38 -11.32
N VAL A 383 4.67 -21.22 -11.40
CA VAL A 383 5.72 -20.88 -12.34
C VAL A 383 7.14 -21.34 -11.98
N ILE A 384 7.45 -21.47 -10.70
CA ILE A 384 8.85 -21.69 -10.28
C ILE A 384 9.37 -23.08 -10.70
N VAL A 385 8.48 -24.04 -10.87
CA VAL A 385 8.83 -25.43 -11.12
C VAL A 385 8.65 -25.81 -12.61
N ASP A 386 7.73 -25.18 -13.31
CA ASP A 386 7.52 -25.43 -14.73
C ASP A 386 7.80 -24.18 -15.56
N PRO A 387 9.01 -24.06 -16.14
CA PRO A 387 9.38 -22.92 -16.97
C PRO A 387 8.68 -22.89 -18.34
N LYS A 388 7.93 -23.94 -18.68
CA LYS A 388 7.20 -24.01 -19.94
C LYS A 388 5.71 -23.75 -19.72
N PRO A 389 5.17 -22.65 -20.29
CA PRO A 389 3.74 -22.38 -20.20
C PRO A 389 2.94 -23.48 -20.95
N ASN A 390 1.90 -23.99 -20.30
CA ASN A 390 0.96 -24.91 -20.95
C ASN A 390 0.03 -24.13 -21.86
N LEU A 391 0.14 -24.33 -23.16
CA LEU A 391 -0.74 -23.72 -24.15
C LEU A 391 -2.09 -24.44 -24.14
N THR A 392 -3.00 -23.98 -23.31
CA THR A 392 -4.34 -24.62 -23.15
C THR A 392 -5.43 -23.91 -23.94
N LYS A 393 -5.16 -22.76 -24.53
CA LYS A 393 -6.02 -22.03 -25.48
C LYS A 393 -7.46 -21.88 -25.02
N THR A 394 -7.68 -21.59 -23.75
CA THR A 394 -9.00 -21.57 -23.12
C THR A 394 -9.24 -20.25 -22.42
N LEU A 395 -10.42 -19.65 -22.59
CA LEU A 395 -10.94 -18.56 -21.76
C LEU A 395 -12.25 -18.98 -21.11
N ILE A 396 -12.45 -18.54 -19.85
CA ILE A 396 -13.66 -18.84 -19.07
C ILE A 396 -14.14 -17.54 -18.46
N GLY A 397 -15.46 -17.34 -18.39
CA GLY A 397 -16.02 -16.16 -17.72
C GLY A 397 -17.48 -16.33 -17.33
N GLY A 398 -17.93 -15.44 -16.43
CA GLY A 398 -19.30 -15.42 -15.94
C GLY A 398 -19.50 -14.45 -14.79
N GLU A 399 -20.76 -14.21 -14.40
CA GLU A 399 -21.13 -13.28 -13.32
C GLU A 399 -20.83 -13.87 -11.93
N ASN A 400 -20.95 -15.16 -11.76
CA ASN A 400 -20.74 -15.84 -10.48
C ASN A 400 -19.32 -16.42 -10.39
N LEU A 401 -18.47 -15.82 -9.55
CA LEU A 401 -17.07 -16.23 -9.42
C LEU A 401 -16.90 -17.67 -8.94
N ILE A 402 -17.79 -18.14 -8.05
CA ILE A 402 -17.72 -19.53 -7.55
C ILE A 402 -17.96 -20.50 -8.70
N ALA A 403 -18.97 -20.24 -9.53
CA ALA A 403 -19.26 -21.07 -10.68
C ALA A 403 -18.16 -21.01 -11.74
N VAL A 404 -17.58 -19.82 -11.96
CA VAL A 404 -16.45 -19.62 -12.89
C VAL A 404 -15.22 -20.40 -12.40
N ASP A 405 -14.91 -20.34 -11.10
CA ASP A 405 -13.78 -21.07 -10.52
C ASP A 405 -14.02 -22.57 -10.49
N TRP A 406 -15.27 -23.01 -10.27
CA TRP A 406 -15.64 -24.44 -10.37
C TRP A 406 -15.35 -24.99 -11.78
N VAL A 407 -15.77 -24.27 -12.83
CA VAL A 407 -15.48 -24.66 -14.22
C VAL A 407 -13.96 -24.62 -14.49
N GLY A 408 -13.27 -23.60 -13.97
CA GLY A 408 -11.82 -23.46 -14.07
C GLY A 408 -11.06 -24.62 -13.42
N ALA A 409 -11.48 -25.05 -12.24
CA ALA A 409 -10.91 -26.20 -11.52
C ALA A 409 -11.13 -27.51 -12.29
N LYS A 410 -12.34 -27.76 -12.79
CA LYS A 410 -12.63 -28.93 -13.64
C LYS A 410 -11.77 -28.94 -14.91
N LYS A 411 -11.57 -27.77 -15.55
CA LYS A 411 -10.65 -27.62 -16.69
C LYS A 411 -9.20 -28.00 -16.33
N MET A 412 -8.77 -27.75 -15.09
CA MET A 412 -7.45 -28.14 -14.60
C MET A 412 -7.33 -29.62 -14.19
N GLY A 413 -8.40 -30.39 -14.31
CA GLY A 413 -8.45 -31.79 -13.90
C GLY A 413 -8.64 -31.97 -12.39
N LEU A 414 -9.01 -30.90 -11.67
CA LEU A 414 -9.32 -30.96 -10.23
C LEU A 414 -10.80 -31.26 -10.01
N ASP A 415 -11.09 -31.82 -8.85
CA ASP A 415 -12.46 -32.00 -8.40
C ASP A 415 -12.82 -30.97 -7.32
N PRO A 416 -13.47 -29.85 -7.69
CA PRO A 416 -13.81 -28.79 -6.72
C PRO A 416 -14.87 -29.19 -5.72
N ASP A 417 -15.54 -30.32 -5.88
CA ASP A 417 -16.50 -30.85 -4.92
C ASP A 417 -15.80 -31.68 -3.84
N ASN A 418 -14.50 -31.98 -4.00
CA ASN A 418 -13.71 -32.66 -3.00
C ASN A 418 -13.38 -31.71 -1.82
N PRO A 419 -13.84 -32.03 -0.58
CA PRO A 419 -13.63 -31.16 0.58
C PRO A 419 -12.16 -30.98 0.99
N LYS A 420 -11.21 -31.67 0.35
CA LYS A 420 -9.77 -31.52 0.56
C LYS A 420 -9.13 -30.53 -0.42
N ILE A 421 -9.88 -30.02 -1.36
CA ILE A 421 -9.51 -28.99 -2.31
C ILE A 421 -10.32 -27.73 -2.02
#